data_59bd8e226d8f9d25750797ed0456281e
#
_entry.id   59bd8e226d8f9d25750797ed0456281e
#
_cell.length_a   1.000
_cell.length_b   1.000
_cell.length_c   1.000
_cell.angle_alpha   90.00
_cell.angle_beta   90.00
_cell.angle_gamma   90.00
#
_symmetry.space_group_name_H-M   'P 1'
#
loop_
_entity.id
_entity.type
_entity.pdbx_description
1 polymer ?
#
loop_
_entity_poly.entity_id
_entity_poly.type
_entity_poly.pdbx_seq_one_letter_code
_entity_poly.pdbx_strand_id
1 'polypeptide(L)'
;MLFAFLSFQKNELSAQINLLQDYQNNHSAYIGSFKGINFREGGFSGLFPIAGTNGKEFWTCSDRGVNVDCANANPTGCKPTYDKMYCFPTYSPKIHRIRINADSIQILQSITIKNPAGKPATGLINPTGFGSTATEVPSIDTVQDCANFISKTVEKDTFGIDAEGIGVDKNGTFWICEEGGATIWKINQNGILQQRYSPYANLAGASSVDVQIDTVFKYRKNNRGFEGIAITPNGKIYSLIQSPILFPDKSTGEGSRIHRILEIDPITNATKMFAYLNDGIIGSSGANQIRLRDWKIGDMTAINDTTFLVIEQALRGTSDFKKIYLININQATPINSGLYNGKTIEALVDSAGLESAGIKPVKKQLFMDLLANGWPSVYEKAEGISIINDSTIAICMDNDYGQVSPKEDGIPTATNINSHLLVYGLMNANKIPNFKASKTTLNQGITG
;
A
#
# COMPACT_ATOMS: atom_id res chain seq x y z
N MET A 1 -62.66 -24.75 12.85
CA MET A 1 -61.88 -24.28 11.66
C MET A 1 -60.51 -23.85 12.14
N LEU A 2 -59.52 -24.76 12.04
CA LEU A 2 -58.21 -24.62 12.61
C LEU A 2 -57.28 -24.06 11.47
N PHE A 3 -56.84 -22.81 11.60
CA PHE A 3 -55.88 -22.24 10.68
C PHE A 3 -54.46 -22.67 11.12
N ALA A 4 -53.84 -23.56 10.33
CA ALA A 4 -52.43 -23.88 10.47
C ALA A 4 -51.59 -22.75 9.85
N PHE A 5 -50.85 -22.03 10.65
CA PHE A 5 -49.80 -21.14 10.18
C PHE A 5 -48.57 -21.96 9.80
N LEU A 6 -48.39 -22.17 8.49
CA LEU A 6 -47.10 -22.64 7.94
C LEU A 6 -46.09 -21.48 7.99
N SER A 7 -45.21 -21.50 8.98
CA SER A 7 -44.02 -20.66 9.00
C SER A 7 -43.04 -21.17 7.93
N PHE A 8 -42.97 -20.47 6.82
CA PHE A 8 -41.85 -20.61 5.89
C PHE A 8 -40.60 -20.06 6.60
N GLN A 9 -39.79 -20.93 7.16
CA GLN A 9 -38.40 -20.58 7.44
C GLN A 9 -37.73 -20.33 6.07
N LYS A 10 -37.51 -19.05 5.78
CA LYS A 10 -36.49 -18.66 4.80
C LYS A 10 -35.17 -19.13 5.37
N ASN A 11 -34.62 -20.23 4.85
CA ASN A 11 -33.21 -20.51 4.95
C ASN A 11 -32.50 -19.40 4.17
N GLU A 12 -32.16 -18.32 4.83
CA GLU A 12 -31.13 -17.42 4.35
C GLU A 12 -29.85 -18.27 4.30
N LEU A 13 -29.48 -18.70 3.09
CA LEU A 13 -28.13 -19.19 2.82
C LEU A 13 -27.20 -18.02 3.20
N SER A 14 -26.66 -18.06 4.42
CA SER A 14 -25.74 -17.04 4.91
C SER A 14 -24.61 -16.93 3.89
N ALA A 15 -24.39 -15.72 3.44
CA ALA A 15 -23.26 -15.38 2.62
C ALA A 15 -22.01 -15.81 3.38
N GLN A 16 -21.25 -16.79 2.85
CA GLN A 16 -20.12 -17.37 3.54
C GLN A 16 -18.84 -17.00 2.82
N ILE A 17 -17.93 -16.38 3.55
CA ILE A 17 -16.54 -16.18 3.15
C ILE A 17 -15.69 -17.08 4.04
N ASN A 18 -14.83 -17.89 3.44
CA ASN A 18 -14.02 -18.87 4.16
C ASN A 18 -12.55 -18.63 3.87
N LEU A 19 -11.71 -18.58 4.92
CA LEU A 19 -10.28 -18.75 4.78
C LEU A 19 -10.03 -20.18 4.30
N LEU A 20 -9.49 -20.32 3.08
CA LEU A 20 -9.19 -21.62 2.47
C LEU A 20 -7.81 -22.11 2.89
N GLN A 21 -6.81 -21.22 2.91
CA GLN A 21 -5.43 -21.57 3.22
C GLN A 21 -4.63 -20.32 3.60
N ASP A 22 -3.66 -20.53 4.50
CA ASP A 22 -2.62 -19.59 4.87
C ASP A 22 -1.25 -20.20 4.45
N TYR A 23 -0.52 -19.48 3.58
CA TYR A 23 0.78 -19.89 3.06
C TYR A 23 1.87 -19.02 3.67
N GLN A 24 3.01 -19.62 4.04
CA GLN A 24 4.12 -18.97 4.72
C GLN A 24 5.38 -18.90 3.85
N ASN A 25 6.12 -17.81 3.91
CA ASN A 25 7.42 -17.64 3.28
C ASN A 25 8.54 -18.25 4.17
N ASN A 26 8.62 -19.56 4.23
CA ASN A 26 9.54 -20.30 5.13
C ASN A 26 10.98 -20.43 4.62
N HIS A 27 11.23 -20.18 3.33
CA HIS A 27 12.50 -20.47 2.65
C HIS A 27 13.08 -19.26 1.89
N SER A 28 12.86 -18.06 2.43
CA SER A 28 13.36 -16.85 1.80
C SER A 28 14.88 -16.69 1.91
N ALA A 29 15.46 -15.99 0.93
CA ALA A 29 16.88 -15.71 0.86
C ALA A 29 17.33 -14.85 2.07
N TYR A 30 18.55 -15.10 2.53
CA TYR A 30 19.18 -14.32 3.58
C TYR A 30 19.60 -12.95 3.05
N ILE A 31 19.24 -11.89 3.77
CA ILE A 31 19.64 -10.51 3.46
C ILE A 31 20.93 -10.17 4.20
N GLY A 32 20.99 -10.40 5.51
CA GLY A 32 22.09 -10.01 6.36
C GLY A 32 21.79 -10.19 7.84
N SER A 33 22.75 -9.84 8.68
CA SER A 33 22.59 -9.75 10.12
C SER A 33 22.83 -8.32 10.60
N PHE A 34 21.98 -7.84 11.47
CA PHE A 34 22.12 -6.54 12.11
C PHE A 34 21.88 -6.68 13.62
N LYS A 35 22.86 -6.26 14.43
CA LYS A 35 22.84 -6.37 15.90
C LYS A 35 22.42 -7.74 16.42
N GLY A 36 22.91 -8.80 15.76
CA GLY A 36 22.64 -10.19 16.15
C GLY A 36 21.33 -10.78 15.67
N ILE A 37 20.50 -10.03 14.95
CA ILE A 37 19.25 -10.49 14.32
C ILE A 37 19.50 -10.79 12.86
N ASN A 38 19.08 -11.96 12.42
CA ASN A 38 19.16 -12.37 11.02
C ASN A 38 17.90 -11.99 10.25
N PHE A 39 18.07 -11.34 9.10
CA PHE A 39 16.98 -10.91 8.25
C PHE A 39 16.96 -11.66 6.93
N ARG A 40 15.76 -11.91 6.45
CA ARG A 40 15.47 -12.63 5.21
C ARG A 40 14.52 -11.85 4.34
N GLU A 41 14.50 -12.14 3.03
CA GLU A 41 13.55 -11.56 2.09
C GLU A 41 12.11 -11.75 2.57
N GLY A 42 11.35 -10.68 2.53
CA GLY A 42 9.97 -10.58 3.04
C GLY A 42 9.43 -9.20 2.72
N GLY A 43 8.63 -8.62 3.60
CA GLY A 43 8.06 -7.30 3.40
C GLY A 43 7.23 -7.27 2.11
N PHE A 44 6.34 -8.27 1.90
CA PHE A 44 5.53 -8.35 0.68
C PHE A 44 4.41 -7.34 0.73
N SER A 45 4.58 -6.26 -0.02
CA SER A 45 3.60 -5.21 -0.24
C SER A 45 3.08 -5.28 -1.67
N GLY A 46 1.77 -5.37 -1.85
CA GLY A 46 1.14 -5.54 -3.16
C GLY A 46 1.13 -6.97 -3.70
N LEU A 47 0.08 -7.30 -4.45
CA LEU A 47 -0.10 -8.65 -4.99
C LEU A 47 -0.85 -8.60 -6.33
N PHE A 48 -0.26 -9.17 -7.38
CA PHE A 48 -0.86 -9.22 -8.70
C PHE A 48 -0.88 -10.64 -9.27
N PRO A 49 -2.05 -11.19 -9.73
CA PRO A 49 -2.14 -12.58 -10.15
C PRO A 49 -1.49 -12.77 -11.53
N ILE A 50 -0.81 -13.90 -11.72
CA ILE A 50 -0.25 -14.28 -13.01
C ILE A 50 -1.27 -15.13 -13.77
N ALA A 51 -1.72 -14.64 -14.90
CA ALA A 51 -2.70 -15.32 -15.75
C ALA A 51 -2.21 -16.71 -16.20
N GLY A 52 -3.15 -17.67 -16.27
CA GLY A 52 -2.84 -19.04 -16.72
C GLY A 52 -2.23 -19.95 -15.65
N THR A 53 -2.01 -19.47 -14.44
CA THR A 53 -1.43 -20.26 -13.32
C THR A 53 -2.48 -20.82 -12.36
N ASN A 54 -3.75 -20.63 -12.65
CA ASN A 54 -4.89 -21.05 -11.81
C ASN A 54 -4.79 -20.49 -10.38
N GLY A 55 -4.34 -19.24 -10.24
CA GLY A 55 -4.18 -18.57 -8.95
C GLY A 55 -3.05 -19.11 -8.07
N LYS A 56 -2.09 -19.79 -8.66
CA LYS A 56 -0.94 -20.34 -7.92
C LYS A 56 0.29 -19.44 -7.97
N GLU A 57 0.37 -18.50 -8.90
CA GLU A 57 1.52 -17.61 -9.01
C GLU A 57 1.09 -16.15 -9.03
N PHE A 58 1.93 -15.33 -8.41
CA PHE A 58 1.70 -13.90 -8.26
C PHE A 58 3.00 -13.13 -8.46
N TRP A 59 2.86 -11.88 -8.88
CA TRP A 59 3.87 -10.84 -8.69
C TRP A 59 3.60 -10.14 -7.37
N THR A 60 4.65 -9.86 -6.61
CA THR A 60 4.65 -9.01 -5.42
C THR A 60 5.89 -8.12 -5.44
N CYS A 61 5.91 -7.04 -4.69
CA CYS A 61 7.12 -6.25 -4.46
C CYS A 61 7.54 -6.38 -3.00
N SER A 62 8.84 -6.21 -2.73
CA SER A 62 9.33 -6.01 -1.38
C SER A 62 9.34 -4.54 -1.03
N ASP A 63 8.96 -4.21 0.19
CA ASP A 63 9.12 -2.91 0.82
C ASP A 63 10.59 -2.44 0.76
N ARG A 64 10.86 -1.20 1.16
CA ARG A 64 12.20 -0.52 1.16
C ARG A 64 13.33 -1.30 1.81
N GLY A 65 13.06 -2.41 2.48
CA GLY A 65 14.03 -3.18 3.25
C GLY A 65 13.95 -2.91 4.75
N VAL A 66 14.78 -3.62 5.51
CA VAL A 66 14.76 -3.56 6.97
C VAL A 66 15.05 -2.16 7.46
N ASN A 67 14.03 -1.53 8.02
CA ASN A 67 14.11 -0.21 8.62
C ASN A 67 13.36 -0.19 9.95
N VAL A 68 13.75 0.71 10.84
CA VAL A 68 13.17 0.85 12.17
C VAL A 68 12.95 2.31 12.52
N ASP A 69 11.91 2.56 13.31
CA ASP A 69 11.62 3.90 13.81
C ASP A 69 12.68 4.34 14.82
N CYS A 70 13.41 5.40 14.50
CA CYS A 70 14.45 5.95 15.37
C CYS A 70 13.90 6.81 16.51
N ALA A 71 12.64 7.22 16.45
CA ALA A 71 12.05 8.03 17.51
C ALA A 71 12.02 7.30 18.86
N ASN A 72 11.93 5.97 18.83
CA ASN A 72 11.96 5.13 20.04
C ASN A 72 13.38 4.79 20.50
N ALA A 73 14.38 4.94 19.64
CA ALA A 73 15.78 4.58 19.89
C ALA A 73 16.64 5.78 20.26
N ASN A 74 16.09 6.96 20.33
CA ASN A 74 16.81 8.20 20.48
C ASN A 74 16.93 8.59 21.95
N PRO A 75 18.16 8.84 22.47
CA PRO A 75 18.31 9.37 23.82
C PRO A 75 17.59 10.71 23.97
N THR A 76 17.07 10.96 25.17
CA THR A 76 16.39 12.19 25.51
C THR A 76 17.29 13.41 25.17
N GLY A 77 16.84 14.26 24.24
CA GLY A 77 17.55 15.48 23.86
C GLY A 77 18.18 15.48 22.47
N CYS A 78 18.40 14.35 21.82
CA CYS A 78 18.83 14.26 20.40
C CYS A 78 17.63 14.38 19.48
N LYS A 79 16.88 15.45 19.58
CA LYS A 79 15.68 15.61 18.76
C LYS A 79 15.93 16.26 17.43
N PRO A 80 14.99 16.05 16.62
CA PRO A 80 14.38 14.94 15.94
C PRO A 80 14.66 15.05 14.45
N THR A 81 15.85 14.78 14.05
CA THR A 81 16.30 15.06 12.69
C THR A 81 16.37 13.80 11.83
N TYR A 82 15.96 12.64 12.35
CA TYR A 82 15.85 11.45 11.53
C TYR A 82 14.65 10.61 11.94
N ASP A 83 14.07 9.97 10.96
CA ASP A 83 12.79 9.29 11.07
C ASP A 83 12.96 7.78 11.07
N LYS A 84 13.92 7.31 10.29
CA LYS A 84 14.18 5.89 10.07
C LYS A 84 15.66 5.53 10.13
N MET A 85 15.95 4.41 10.76
CA MET A 85 17.25 3.75 10.69
C MET A 85 17.17 2.60 9.67
N TYR A 86 18.12 2.56 8.74
CA TYR A 86 18.21 1.56 7.68
C TYR A 86 19.28 0.53 8.03
N CYS A 87 18.88 -0.68 8.38
CA CYS A 87 19.83 -1.73 8.79
C CYS A 87 20.73 -2.17 7.63
N PHE A 88 20.22 -2.09 6.41
CA PHE A 88 20.94 -2.43 5.17
C PHE A 88 20.75 -1.31 4.14
N PRO A 89 21.49 -0.19 4.23
CA PRO A 89 21.24 0.99 3.40
C PRO A 89 21.52 0.77 1.91
N THR A 90 22.20 -0.31 1.54
CA THR A 90 22.42 -0.73 0.15
C THR A 90 21.40 -1.77 -0.35
N TYR A 91 20.44 -2.15 0.48
CA TYR A 91 19.36 -3.03 0.04
C TYR A 91 18.58 -2.38 -1.10
N SER A 92 18.26 -3.19 -2.10
CA SER A 92 17.45 -2.76 -3.25
C SER A 92 16.12 -3.51 -3.21
N PRO A 93 14.99 -2.80 -3.17
CA PRO A 93 13.67 -3.41 -3.32
C PRO A 93 13.56 -4.22 -4.61
N LYS A 94 12.76 -5.27 -4.57
CA LYS A 94 12.66 -6.24 -5.65
C LYS A 94 11.21 -6.48 -6.05
N ILE A 95 11.03 -6.90 -7.28
CA ILE A 95 9.80 -7.51 -7.76
C ILE A 95 10.02 -9.03 -7.72
N HIS A 96 9.16 -9.74 -7.01
CA HIS A 96 9.23 -11.19 -6.88
C HIS A 96 8.10 -11.86 -7.66
N ARG A 97 8.43 -12.90 -8.42
CA ARG A 97 7.47 -13.91 -8.85
C ARG A 97 7.41 -15.00 -7.79
N ILE A 98 6.26 -15.15 -7.18
CA ILE A 98 6.05 -16.14 -6.13
C ILE A 98 5.06 -17.21 -6.57
N ARG A 99 5.19 -18.41 -6.01
CA ARG A 99 4.26 -19.53 -6.17
C ARG A 99 3.81 -20.03 -4.80
N ILE A 100 2.50 -20.24 -4.65
CA ILE A 100 1.94 -20.93 -3.49
C ILE A 100 1.84 -22.44 -3.78
N ASN A 101 2.36 -23.25 -2.85
CA ASN A 101 2.36 -24.72 -2.96
C ASN A 101 2.33 -25.36 -1.57
N ALA A 102 1.47 -26.34 -1.38
CA ALA A 102 1.20 -26.97 -0.09
C ALA A 102 0.81 -25.92 0.98
N ASP A 103 1.73 -25.55 1.84
CA ASP A 103 1.58 -24.53 2.90
C ASP A 103 2.61 -23.39 2.79
N SER A 104 3.37 -23.34 1.70
CA SER A 104 4.51 -22.44 1.56
C SER A 104 4.41 -21.51 0.36
N ILE A 105 5.10 -20.37 0.49
CA ILE A 105 5.39 -19.44 -0.59
C ILE A 105 6.81 -19.72 -1.08
N GLN A 106 6.96 -19.91 -2.40
CA GLN A 106 8.25 -20.05 -3.06
C GLN A 106 8.53 -18.84 -3.92
N ILE A 107 9.67 -18.20 -3.74
CA ILE A 107 10.16 -17.15 -4.63
C ILE A 107 10.81 -17.86 -5.84
N LEU A 108 10.17 -17.72 -7.01
CA LEU A 108 10.65 -18.32 -8.27
C LEU A 108 11.65 -17.43 -8.99
N GLN A 109 11.48 -16.11 -8.87
CA GLN A 109 12.31 -15.10 -9.54
C GLN A 109 12.31 -13.83 -8.69
N SER A 110 13.45 -13.13 -8.71
CA SER A 110 13.60 -11.80 -8.11
C SER A 110 14.20 -10.85 -9.12
N ILE A 111 13.56 -9.73 -9.37
CA ILE A 111 13.98 -8.67 -10.26
C ILE A 111 14.31 -7.45 -9.41
N THR A 112 15.59 -7.06 -9.36
CA THR A 112 15.99 -5.85 -8.64
C THR A 112 15.41 -4.62 -9.32
N ILE A 113 14.79 -3.72 -8.56
CA ILE A 113 14.35 -2.41 -9.07
C ILE A 113 15.58 -1.54 -9.32
N LYS A 114 15.62 -0.88 -10.47
CA LYS A 114 16.77 -0.11 -10.94
C LYS A 114 16.35 1.28 -11.41
N ASN A 115 17.23 2.23 -11.23
CA ASN A 115 17.10 3.58 -11.77
C ASN A 115 17.18 3.58 -13.32
N PRO A 116 16.97 4.73 -13.99
CA PRO A 116 17.02 4.81 -15.47
C PRO A 116 18.36 4.44 -16.07
N ALA A 117 19.45 4.53 -15.33
CA ALA A 117 20.78 4.14 -15.76
C ALA A 117 21.09 2.64 -15.55
N GLY A 118 20.11 1.85 -15.08
CA GLY A 118 20.26 0.42 -14.81
C GLY A 118 20.99 0.08 -13.52
N LYS A 119 21.30 1.05 -12.66
CA LYS A 119 21.85 0.83 -11.33
C LYS A 119 20.76 0.46 -10.34
N PRO A 120 21.01 -0.45 -9.38
CA PRO A 120 20.06 -0.75 -8.32
C PRO A 120 19.56 0.52 -7.60
N ALA A 121 18.26 0.65 -7.46
CA ALA A 121 17.64 1.64 -6.58
C ALA A 121 17.73 1.15 -5.14
N THR A 122 17.78 2.04 -4.17
CA THR A 122 17.80 1.67 -2.75
C THR A 122 16.42 1.87 -2.10
N GLY A 123 16.25 1.36 -0.88
CA GLY A 123 15.07 1.68 -0.06
C GLY A 123 15.20 2.99 0.72
N LEU A 124 16.25 3.77 0.49
CA LEU A 124 16.47 5.04 1.18
C LEU A 124 15.47 6.11 0.73
N ILE A 125 15.22 7.09 1.59
CA ILE A 125 14.32 8.21 1.28
C ILE A 125 14.92 9.12 0.21
N ASN A 126 14.05 9.79 -0.54
CA ASN A 126 14.43 10.71 -1.61
C ASN A 126 15.03 12.02 -1.04
N PRO A 127 15.75 12.83 -1.85
CA PRO A 127 16.27 14.13 -1.45
C PRO A 127 15.16 15.07 -0.94
N THR A 128 15.53 15.95 -0.02
CA THR A 128 14.64 16.99 0.50
C THR A 128 14.07 17.83 -0.65
N GLY A 129 12.75 17.99 -0.66
CA GLY A 129 12.01 18.67 -1.73
C GLY A 129 11.66 17.80 -2.93
N PHE A 130 12.13 16.54 -2.97
CA PHE A 130 11.83 15.56 -4.03
C PHE A 130 11.19 14.27 -3.50
N GLY A 131 10.53 14.31 -2.37
CA GLY A 131 9.85 13.18 -1.76
C GLY A 131 10.11 13.05 -0.26
N SER A 132 11.04 13.81 0.30
CA SER A 132 11.20 13.92 1.74
C SER A 132 11.18 15.36 2.23
N THR A 133 11.00 15.52 3.53
CA THR A 133 11.12 16.80 4.23
C THR A 133 12.53 16.98 4.81
N ALA A 134 12.83 18.16 5.35
CA ALA A 134 14.10 18.43 6.00
C ALA A 134 14.31 17.63 7.30
N THR A 135 13.20 17.15 7.90
CA THR A 135 13.24 16.37 9.14
C THR A 135 13.37 14.86 8.90
N GLU A 136 13.21 14.39 7.65
CA GLU A 136 13.43 13.00 7.27
C GLU A 136 14.92 12.80 6.92
N VAL A 137 15.71 12.37 7.89
CA VAL A 137 17.14 12.11 7.71
C VAL A 137 17.39 10.62 7.95
N PRO A 138 17.86 9.86 6.95
CA PRO A 138 18.11 8.43 7.13
C PRO A 138 19.37 8.20 7.95
N SER A 139 19.32 7.27 8.91
CA SER A 139 20.48 6.84 9.70
C SER A 139 20.78 5.35 9.46
N ILE A 140 21.99 4.92 9.79
CA ILE A 140 22.44 3.53 9.63
C ILE A 140 22.67 2.83 10.97
N ASP A 141 22.57 3.55 12.05
CA ASP A 141 22.71 3.03 13.41
C ASP A 141 22.00 3.96 14.39
N THR A 142 21.74 3.47 15.59
CA THR A 142 21.23 4.27 16.69
C THR A 142 22.30 5.19 17.23
N VAL A 143 21.87 6.38 17.64
CA VAL A 143 22.76 7.37 18.19
C VAL A 143 22.58 7.41 19.70
N GLN A 144 23.60 6.98 20.44
CA GLN A 144 23.66 7.09 21.90
C GLN A 144 24.14 8.48 22.35
N ASP A 145 24.79 9.22 21.46
CA ASP A 145 25.36 10.54 21.71
C ASP A 145 24.99 11.49 20.56
N CYS A 146 24.36 12.60 20.89
CA CYS A 146 23.97 13.64 19.93
C CYS A 146 25.13 14.22 19.13
N ALA A 147 26.33 14.31 19.74
CA ALA A 147 27.52 14.85 19.07
C ALA A 147 27.96 13.98 17.88
N ASN A 148 27.67 12.70 17.90
CA ASN A 148 28.06 11.75 16.87
C ASN A 148 26.93 11.44 15.84
N PHE A 149 25.80 12.13 15.91
CA PHE A 149 24.65 11.87 15.04
C PHE A 149 25.02 11.90 13.55
N ILE A 150 25.73 12.93 13.09
CA ILE A 150 26.05 13.11 11.67
C ILE A 150 26.83 11.92 11.11
N SER A 151 27.71 11.30 11.91
CA SER A 151 28.49 10.13 11.48
C SER A 151 27.67 8.87 11.25
N LYS A 152 26.41 8.86 11.67
CA LYS A 152 25.47 7.74 11.52
C LYS A 152 24.41 7.97 10.44
N THR A 153 24.45 9.11 9.76
CA THR A 153 23.54 9.39 8.64
C THR A 153 24.08 8.82 7.34
N VAL A 154 23.19 8.59 6.40
CA VAL A 154 23.49 8.18 5.02
C VAL A 154 22.85 9.16 4.04
N GLU A 155 23.45 9.31 2.86
CA GLU A 155 22.88 10.17 1.82
C GLU A 155 21.56 9.62 1.31
N LYS A 156 20.64 10.54 1.02
CA LYS A 156 19.34 10.22 0.40
C LYS A 156 19.53 9.80 -1.05
N ASP A 157 18.67 8.92 -1.54
CA ASP A 157 18.73 8.42 -2.91
C ASP A 157 17.65 9.09 -3.79
N THR A 158 18.07 9.73 -4.91
CA THR A 158 17.13 10.33 -5.87
C THR A 158 16.15 9.32 -6.46
N PHE A 159 16.55 8.07 -6.53
CA PHE A 159 15.75 6.94 -6.98
C PHE A 159 15.48 5.93 -5.85
N GLY A 160 15.50 6.40 -4.61
CA GLY A 160 15.03 5.62 -3.49
C GLY A 160 13.55 5.30 -3.67
N ILE A 161 13.16 4.07 -3.32
CA ILE A 161 11.79 3.60 -3.50
C ILE A 161 11.31 2.81 -2.29
N ASP A 162 10.11 3.14 -1.84
CA ASP A 162 9.32 2.45 -0.83
C ASP A 162 8.13 1.81 -1.52
N ALA A 163 8.35 0.61 -2.07
CA ALA A 163 7.39 -0.03 -2.97
C ALA A 163 6.26 -0.68 -2.19
N GLU A 164 5.02 -0.22 -2.39
CA GLU A 164 3.85 -0.64 -1.59
C GLU A 164 2.75 -1.35 -2.39
N GLY A 165 2.73 -1.23 -3.68
CA GLY A 165 1.77 -1.92 -4.51
C GLY A 165 2.29 -2.21 -5.91
N ILE A 166 1.80 -3.28 -6.53
CA ILE A 166 2.24 -3.73 -7.85
C ILE A 166 1.08 -4.07 -8.78
N GLY A 167 1.18 -3.62 -10.02
CA GLY A 167 0.35 -4.05 -11.12
C GLY A 167 1.19 -4.42 -12.35
N VAL A 168 0.65 -5.27 -13.22
CA VAL A 168 1.31 -5.63 -14.48
C VAL A 168 0.35 -5.36 -15.63
N ASP A 169 0.77 -4.53 -16.59
CA ASP A 169 -0.05 -4.22 -17.75
C ASP A 169 0.00 -5.33 -18.82
N LYS A 170 -0.84 -5.18 -19.86
CA LYS A 170 -0.92 -6.15 -20.96
C LYS A 170 0.40 -6.39 -21.72
N ASN A 171 1.37 -5.50 -21.60
CA ASN A 171 2.67 -5.58 -22.23
C ASN A 171 3.74 -6.21 -21.33
N GLY A 172 3.36 -6.60 -20.10
CA GLY A 172 4.27 -7.11 -19.08
C GLY A 172 5.10 -6.03 -18.39
N THR A 173 4.69 -4.77 -18.49
CA THR A 173 5.33 -3.66 -17.78
C THR A 173 4.82 -3.63 -16.33
N PHE A 174 5.73 -3.51 -15.40
CA PHE A 174 5.40 -3.36 -13.99
C PHE A 174 5.04 -1.90 -13.66
N TRP A 175 4.01 -1.75 -12.87
CA TRP A 175 3.59 -0.49 -12.29
C TRP A 175 3.62 -0.62 -10.78
N ILE A 176 4.40 0.24 -10.12
CA ILE A 176 4.59 0.21 -8.67
C ILE A 176 4.18 1.55 -8.10
N CYS A 177 3.35 1.54 -7.06
CA CYS A 177 3.13 2.72 -6.25
C CYS A 177 4.14 2.77 -5.12
N GLU A 178 4.45 3.98 -4.66
CA GLU A 178 5.56 4.26 -3.78
C GLU A 178 5.12 5.24 -2.68
N GLU A 179 5.41 4.89 -1.45
CA GLU A 179 4.95 5.60 -0.26
C GLU A 179 5.81 6.83 0.07
N GLY A 180 7.12 6.69 -0.08
CA GLY A 180 8.08 7.70 0.35
C GLY A 180 7.89 9.05 -0.31
N GLY A 181 7.85 9.12 -1.64
CA GLY A 181 7.70 10.34 -2.42
C GLY A 181 6.30 10.59 -2.97
N ALA A 182 5.34 9.68 -2.74
CA ALA A 182 4.04 9.63 -3.41
C ALA A 182 4.19 9.65 -4.93
N THR A 183 4.88 8.65 -5.47
CA THR A 183 5.18 8.50 -6.88
C THR A 183 4.63 7.18 -7.44
N ILE A 184 4.47 7.10 -8.78
CA ILE A 184 4.09 5.86 -9.47
C ILE A 184 5.18 5.56 -10.49
N TRP A 185 5.75 4.37 -10.41
CA TRP A 185 6.87 3.92 -11.23
C TRP A 185 6.41 2.97 -12.33
N LYS A 186 6.78 3.26 -13.57
CA LYS A 186 6.64 2.37 -14.71
C LYS A 186 7.98 1.70 -14.98
N ILE A 187 8.06 0.39 -14.82
CA ILE A 187 9.31 -0.39 -14.79
C ILE A 187 9.23 -1.48 -15.85
N ASN A 188 10.28 -1.65 -16.64
CA ASN A 188 10.34 -2.72 -17.63
C ASN A 188 10.62 -4.09 -16.98
N GLN A 189 10.57 -5.15 -17.79
CA GLN A 189 10.77 -6.54 -17.36
C GLN A 189 12.17 -6.82 -16.77
N ASN A 190 13.15 -5.95 -17.00
CA ASN A 190 14.50 -6.04 -16.44
C ASN A 190 14.67 -5.25 -15.14
N GLY A 191 13.57 -4.70 -14.60
CA GLY A 191 13.57 -3.90 -13.39
C GLY A 191 13.98 -2.43 -13.58
N ILE A 192 14.17 -1.96 -14.82
CA ILE A 192 14.66 -0.60 -15.10
C ILE A 192 13.49 0.38 -15.17
N LEU A 193 13.58 1.45 -14.38
CA LEU A 193 12.64 2.56 -14.39
C LEU A 193 12.62 3.23 -15.77
N GLN A 194 11.44 3.29 -16.38
CA GLN A 194 11.20 3.93 -17.67
C GLN A 194 10.53 5.29 -17.52
N GLN A 195 9.63 5.42 -16.54
CA GLN A 195 8.86 6.63 -16.30
C GLN A 195 8.42 6.68 -14.82
N ARG A 196 8.47 7.86 -14.20
CA ARG A 196 8.02 8.08 -12.83
C ARG A 196 7.01 9.23 -12.81
N TYR A 197 5.77 8.93 -12.46
CA TYR A 197 4.75 9.93 -12.22
C TYR A 197 4.98 10.54 -10.85
N SER A 198 5.31 11.82 -10.81
CA SER A 198 5.84 12.50 -9.64
C SER A 198 5.21 13.89 -9.47
N PRO A 199 4.84 14.28 -8.23
CA PRO A 199 4.38 15.65 -7.99
C PRO A 199 5.53 16.67 -8.08
N TYR A 200 6.77 16.22 -8.22
CA TYR A 200 8.00 17.03 -8.25
C TYR A 200 8.59 17.19 -9.65
N ALA A 201 7.98 16.62 -10.69
CA ALA A 201 8.56 16.52 -12.03
C ALA A 201 8.91 17.88 -12.68
N ASN A 202 8.18 18.94 -12.34
CA ASN A 202 8.43 20.29 -12.88
C ASN A 202 9.42 21.12 -12.03
N LEU A 203 10.05 20.53 -11.01
CA LEU A 203 11.07 21.22 -10.22
C LEU A 203 12.44 21.18 -10.93
N ALA A 204 13.23 22.22 -10.72
CA ALA A 204 14.65 22.22 -11.14
C ALA A 204 15.38 21.04 -10.45
N GLY A 205 16.08 20.23 -11.24
CA GLY A 205 16.76 19.01 -10.75
C GLY A 205 15.92 17.74 -10.78
N ALA A 206 14.65 17.80 -11.23
CA ALA A 206 13.86 16.60 -11.50
C ALA A 206 14.50 15.72 -12.61
N SER A 207 14.23 14.43 -12.57
CA SER A 207 14.72 13.50 -13.59
C SER A 207 13.97 13.66 -14.91
N SER A 208 14.67 13.42 -16.03
CA SER A 208 14.08 13.43 -17.38
C SER A 208 13.00 12.36 -17.61
N VAL A 209 12.92 11.35 -16.72
CA VAL A 209 11.88 10.31 -16.78
C VAL A 209 10.65 10.67 -15.94
N ASP A 210 10.69 11.81 -15.24
CA ASP A 210 9.57 12.23 -14.39
C ASP A 210 8.45 12.85 -15.23
N VAL A 211 7.22 12.48 -14.90
CA VAL A 211 5.98 13.00 -15.48
C VAL A 211 5.17 13.65 -14.37
N GLN A 212 4.72 14.88 -14.60
CA GLN A 212 4.01 15.65 -13.59
C GLN A 212 2.63 15.07 -13.28
N ILE A 213 2.38 14.82 -12.00
CA ILE A 213 1.04 14.65 -11.43
C ILE A 213 0.70 15.87 -10.57
N ASP A 214 -0.54 15.93 -10.06
CA ASP A 214 -0.97 17.08 -9.24
C ASP A 214 -0.02 17.31 -8.06
N THR A 215 0.41 18.55 -7.89
CA THR A 215 1.39 18.94 -6.87
C THR A 215 0.86 18.80 -5.44
N VAL A 216 -0.44 18.61 -5.25
CA VAL A 216 -1.05 18.39 -3.93
C VAL A 216 -0.47 17.14 -3.24
N PHE A 217 -0.01 16.15 -3.98
CA PHE A 217 0.64 14.95 -3.43
C PHE A 217 1.98 15.23 -2.72
N LYS A 218 2.56 16.44 -2.90
CA LYS A 218 3.72 16.89 -2.08
C LYS A 218 3.38 17.01 -0.60
N TYR A 219 2.11 17.20 -0.27
CA TYR A 219 1.62 17.34 1.10
C TYR A 219 1.23 16.00 1.73
N ARG A 220 1.70 14.88 1.18
CA ARG A 220 1.55 13.59 1.84
C ARG A 220 2.01 13.65 3.29
N LYS A 221 1.40 12.89 4.17
CA LYS A 221 1.97 12.64 5.48
C LYS A 221 3.26 11.82 5.31
N ASN A 222 4.30 12.09 6.12
CA ASN A 222 5.56 11.34 6.07
C ASN A 222 5.28 9.84 6.13
N ASN A 223 5.91 9.07 5.24
CA ASN A 223 5.73 7.63 5.13
C ASN A 223 4.24 7.22 5.01
N ARG A 224 3.49 7.95 4.19
CA ARG A 224 2.06 7.74 3.91
C ARG A 224 1.67 8.26 2.52
N GLY A 225 2.48 7.92 1.51
CA GLY A 225 2.22 8.23 0.11
C GLY A 225 1.21 7.27 -0.53
N PHE A 226 1.50 6.78 -1.74
CA PHE A 226 0.63 5.82 -2.40
C PHE A 226 0.85 4.41 -1.87
N GLU A 227 -0.24 3.72 -1.54
CA GLU A 227 -0.23 2.40 -0.91
C GLU A 227 -0.81 1.31 -1.82
N GLY A 228 -1.85 1.60 -2.54
CA GLY A 228 -2.50 0.63 -3.42
C GLY A 228 -2.45 1.05 -4.88
N ILE A 229 -2.34 0.04 -5.77
CA ILE A 229 -2.36 0.26 -7.21
C ILE A 229 -3.22 -0.76 -7.94
N ALA A 230 -4.02 -0.31 -8.89
CA ALA A 230 -4.86 -1.15 -9.72
C ALA A 230 -4.71 -0.81 -11.20
N ILE A 231 -4.68 -1.84 -12.05
CA ILE A 231 -4.73 -1.69 -13.50
C ILE A 231 -6.08 -2.21 -13.99
N THR A 232 -6.83 -1.36 -14.68
CA THR A 232 -8.13 -1.71 -15.20
C THR A 232 -8.03 -2.42 -16.56
N PRO A 233 -9.05 -3.19 -16.98
CA PRO A 233 -9.07 -3.86 -18.29
C PRO A 233 -8.85 -2.92 -19.47
N ASN A 234 -9.27 -1.64 -19.38
CA ASN A 234 -9.02 -0.62 -20.42
C ASN A 234 -7.61 -0.01 -20.35
N GLY A 235 -6.77 -0.45 -19.40
CA GLY A 235 -5.36 -0.08 -19.28
C GLY A 235 -5.08 1.19 -18.49
N LYS A 236 -6.06 1.76 -17.80
CA LYS A 236 -5.81 2.87 -16.88
C LYS A 236 -5.22 2.38 -15.57
N ILE A 237 -4.40 3.24 -14.97
CA ILE A 237 -3.76 3.00 -13.69
C ILE A 237 -4.47 3.83 -12.63
N TYR A 238 -4.82 3.19 -11.52
CA TYR A 238 -5.38 3.85 -10.35
C TYR A 238 -4.49 3.61 -9.16
N SER A 239 -4.29 4.65 -8.34
CA SER A 239 -3.56 4.51 -7.09
C SER A 239 -4.22 5.33 -5.99
N LEU A 240 -4.19 4.82 -4.76
CA LEU A 240 -4.86 5.42 -3.61
C LEU A 240 -3.83 5.82 -2.56
N ILE A 241 -3.89 7.08 -2.13
CA ILE A 241 -3.01 7.59 -1.05
C ILE A 241 -3.34 6.91 0.27
N GLN A 242 -2.32 6.50 1.04
CA GLN A 242 -2.48 5.74 2.28
C GLN A 242 -3.27 6.50 3.34
N SER A 243 -3.03 7.80 3.48
CA SER A 243 -3.68 8.67 4.46
C SER A 243 -4.17 9.96 3.81
N PRO A 244 -5.13 10.69 4.43
CA PRO A 244 -5.49 12.02 3.98
C PRO A 244 -4.27 12.93 3.86
N ILE A 245 -4.22 13.74 2.80
CA ILE A 245 -3.12 14.67 2.52
C ILE A 245 -3.14 15.81 3.54
N LEU A 246 -1.96 16.25 3.99
CA LEU A 246 -1.81 17.34 4.97
C LEU A 246 -1.90 18.73 4.28
N PHE A 247 -3.01 18.97 3.57
CA PHE A 247 -3.24 20.20 2.81
C PHE A 247 -4.51 20.91 3.28
N PRO A 248 -4.49 22.24 3.53
CA PRO A 248 -3.32 23.15 3.40
C PRO A 248 -2.33 23.03 4.55
N ASP A 249 -2.66 22.30 5.61
CA ASP A 249 -1.85 22.11 6.82
C ASP A 249 -2.15 20.77 7.48
N LYS A 250 -1.30 20.38 8.44
CA LYS A 250 -1.37 19.11 9.16
C LYS A 250 -2.70 18.93 9.91
N SER A 251 -3.20 19.97 10.55
CA SER A 251 -4.45 19.89 11.34
C SER A 251 -5.65 19.57 10.46
N THR A 252 -5.73 20.24 9.30
CA THR A 252 -6.78 20.00 8.31
C THR A 252 -6.73 18.58 7.77
N GLY A 253 -5.55 18.10 7.34
CA GLY A 253 -5.42 16.76 6.82
C GLY A 253 -5.69 15.66 7.86
N GLU A 254 -5.14 15.78 9.07
CA GLU A 254 -5.40 14.83 10.15
C GLU A 254 -6.87 14.86 10.66
N GLY A 255 -7.59 15.93 10.39
CA GLY A 255 -9.01 16.10 10.69
C GLY A 255 -9.95 15.66 9.55
N SER A 256 -9.42 15.11 8.46
CA SER A 256 -10.19 14.71 7.28
C SER A 256 -10.40 13.20 7.19
N ARG A 257 -11.55 12.80 6.61
CA ARG A 257 -11.84 11.42 6.20
C ARG A 257 -11.41 11.15 4.76
N ILE A 258 -10.98 12.18 4.02
CA ILE A 258 -10.88 12.15 2.56
C ILE A 258 -9.48 11.72 2.14
N HIS A 259 -9.39 10.55 1.50
CA HIS A 259 -8.23 10.12 0.74
C HIS A 259 -8.43 10.44 -0.74
N ARG A 260 -7.34 10.59 -1.50
CA ARG A 260 -7.39 10.84 -2.94
C ARG A 260 -7.03 9.59 -3.72
N ILE A 261 -7.89 9.21 -4.66
CA ILE A 261 -7.57 8.24 -5.71
C ILE A 261 -7.02 9.02 -6.90
N LEU A 262 -5.85 8.63 -7.40
CA LEU A 262 -5.26 9.11 -8.63
C LEU A 262 -5.58 8.14 -9.77
N GLU A 263 -6.16 8.64 -10.87
CA GLU A 263 -6.29 7.96 -12.16
C GLU A 263 -5.19 8.48 -13.10
N ILE A 264 -4.49 7.59 -13.79
CA ILE A 264 -3.52 7.90 -14.84
C ILE A 264 -3.95 7.20 -16.12
N ASP A 265 -4.02 7.94 -17.20
CA ASP A 265 -4.07 7.39 -18.56
C ASP A 265 -2.62 7.26 -19.07
N PRO A 266 -2.02 6.04 -19.16
CA PRO A 266 -0.62 5.88 -19.51
C PRO A 266 -0.30 6.15 -20.99
N ILE A 267 -1.32 6.39 -21.83
CA ILE A 267 -1.15 6.73 -23.24
C ILE A 267 -0.97 8.22 -23.40
N THR A 268 -1.79 9.01 -22.69
CA THR A 268 -1.82 10.47 -22.81
C THR A 268 -1.10 11.19 -21.68
N ASN A 269 -0.75 10.47 -20.60
CA ASN A 269 -0.28 10.99 -19.31
C ASN A 269 -1.32 11.90 -18.59
N ALA A 270 -2.55 11.91 -19.05
CA ALA A 270 -3.61 12.67 -18.38
C ALA A 270 -3.96 12.03 -17.03
N THR A 271 -4.23 12.88 -16.05
CA THR A 271 -4.59 12.44 -14.69
C THR A 271 -5.92 13.01 -14.25
N LYS A 272 -6.60 12.26 -13.37
CA LYS A 272 -7.79 12.70 -12.63
C LYS A 272 -7.66 12.25 -11.18
N MET A 273 -8.40 12.90 -10.29
CA MET A 273 -8.51 12.47 -8.89
C MET A 273 -9.96 12.30 -8.49
N PHE A 274 -10.19 11.43 -7.48
CA PHE A 274 -11.51 11.20 -6.89
C PHE A 274 -11.38 11.15 -5.37
N ALA A 275 -12.46 11.54 -4.66
CA ALA A 275 -12.52 11.48 -3.21
C ALA A 275 -12.98 10.09 -2.73
N TYR A 276 -12.20 9.47 -1.84
CA TYR A 276 -12.54 8.27 -1.08
C TYR A 276 -12.71 8.63 0.40
N LEU A 277 -13.74 8.13 1.07
CA LEU A 277 -14.00 8.40 2.49
C LEU A 277 -13.67 7.18 3.34
N ASN A 278 -12.75 7.33 4.31
CA ASN A 278 -12.53 6.31 5.34
C ASN A 278 -13.72 6.19 6.30
N ASP A 279 -13.74 5.17 7.15
CA ASP A 279 -14.86 4.88 8.07
C ASP A 279 -15.06 5.92 9.20
N GLY A 280 -14.14 6.86 9.34
CA GLY A 280 -14.29 7.95 10.31
C GLY A 280 -13.87 7.55 11.73
N ILE A 281 -14.46 8.22 12.73
CA ILE A 281 -14.17 7.94 14.13
C ILE A 281 -14.97 6.72 14.58
N ILE A 282 -14.29 5.75 15.20
CA ILE A 282 -14.93 4.55 15.76
C ILE A 282 -14.60 4.43 17.26
N GLY A 283 -15.62 4.16 18.05
CA GLY A 283 -15.51 4.00 19.50
C GLY A 283 -15.56 5.31 20.28
N SER A 284 -15.68 5.19 21.60
CA SER A 284 -15.69 6.32 22.52
C SER A 284 -14.31 6.94 22.68
N SER A 285 -14.24 8.20 23.11
CA SER A 285 -12.96 8.88 23.38
C SER A 285 -12.08 8.08 24.35
N GLY A 286 -10.78 8.02 24.09
CA GLY A 286 -9.82 7.26 24.88
C GLY A 286 -8.70 6.63 24.08
N ALA A 287 -7.92 5.74 24.70
CA ALA A 287 -6.76 5.10 24.11
C ALA A 287 -7.11 4.21 22.91
N ASN A 288 -8.30 3.63 22.90
CA ASN A 288 -8.77 2.68 21.89
C ASN A 288 -9.67 3.32 20.81
N GLN A 289 -9.94 4.64 20.87
CA GLN A 289 -10.75 5.30 19.84
C GLN A 289 -9.95 5.37 18.54
N ILE A 290 -10.47 4.83 17.44
CA ILE A 290 -9.94 5.08 16.11
C ILE A 290 -10.29 6.51 15.71
N ARG A 291 -9.27 7.29 15.37
CA ARG A 291 -9.38 8.69 14.94
C ARG A 291 -9.24 8.78 13.43
N LEU A 292 -9.59 9.88 12.84
CA LEU A 292 -9.49 10.11 11.39
C LEU A 292 -8.06 9.86 10.85
N ARG A 293 -7.04 10.28 11.59
CA ARG A 293 -5.63 10.14 11.24
C ARG A 293 -5.04 8.73 11.44
N ASP A 294 -5.78 7.81 12.03
CA ASP A 294 -5.32 6.44 12.30
C ASP A 294 -5.61 5.49 11.11
N TRP A 295 -6.51 5.89 10.21
CA TRP A 295 -6.86 5.10 9.03
C TRP A 295 -5.74 5.05 8.00
N LYS A 296 -5.56 3.86 7.43
CA LYS A 296 -4.62 3.52 6.37
C LYS A 296 -5.33 2.74 5.28
N ILE A 297 -4.92 2.97 4.06
CA ILE A 297 -5.17 2.05 2.94
C ILE A 297 -4.07 0.98 2.97
N GLY A 298 -4.39 -0.26 2.66
CA GLY A 298 -3.41 -1.34 2.52
C GLY A 298 -3.13 -1.67 1.04
N ASP A 299 -4.15 -1.74 0.20
CA ASP A 299 -3.99 -1.93 -1.25
C ASP A 299 -5.32 -1.73 -1.98
N MET A 300 -5.28 -1.75 -3.32
CA MET A 300 -6.46 -1.77 -4.17
C MET A 300 -6.25 -2.66 -5.41
N THR A 301 -7.32 -3.31 -5.86
CA THR A 301 -7.32 -4.13 -7.09
C THR A 301 -8.56 -3.91 -7.92
N ALA A 302 -8.45 -4.00 -9.25
CA ALA A 302 -9.56 -3.75 -10.17
C ALA A 302 -10.45 -4.98 -10.37
N ILE A 303 -11.76 -4.81 -10.23
CA ILE A 303 -12.78 -5.78 -10.65
C ILE A 303 -13.10 -5.60 -12.15
N ASN A 304 -13.21 -4.35 -12.57
CA ASN A 304 -13.44 -3.92 -13.95
C ASN A 304 -12.99 -2.46 -14.12
N ASP A 305 -13.42 -1.78 -15.20
CA ASP A 305 -12.94 -0.42 -15.50
C ASP A 305 -13.36 0.67 -14.50
N THR A 306 -14.33 0.38 -13.63
CA THR A 306 -14.87 1.39 -12.69
C THR A 306 -15.07 0.90 -11.27
N THR A 307 -14.83 -0.38 -11.02
CA THR A 307 -15.12 -1.03 -9.73
C THR A 307 -13.86 -1.69 -9.19
N PHE A 308 -13.58 -1.51 -7.90
CA PHE A 308 -12.36 -1.98 -7.25
C PHE A 308 -12.67 -2.60 -5.88
N LEU A 309 -11.77 -3.46 -5.40
CA LEU A 309 -11.65 -3.80 -3.99
C LEU A 309 -10.52 -2.94 -3.38
N VAL A 310 -10.74 -2.47 -2.16
CA VAL A 310 -9.79 -1.64 -1.40
C VAL A 310 -9.67 -2.19 0.01
N ILE A 311 -8.44 -2.41 0.49
CA ILE A 311 -8.17 -2.71 1.90
C ILE A 311 -8.10 -1.39 2.66
N GLU A 312 -8.90 -1.27 3.72
CA GLU A 312 -8.87 -0.16 4.67
C GLU A 312 -8.65 -0.72 6.07
N GLN A 313 -7.67 -0.18 6.79
CA GLN A 313 -7.27 -0.69 8.10
C GLN A 313 -6.95 0.43 9.07
N ALA A 314 -7.11 0.16 10.36
CA ALA A 314 -6.71 1.04 11.45
C ALA A 314 -6.43 0.23 12.71
N LEU A 315 -5.34 0.57 13.40
CA LEU A 315 -4.97 -0.03 14.69
C LEU A 315 -4.69 1.07 15.69
N ARG A 316 -5.32 1.00 16.86
CA ARG A 316 -5.01 1.87 17.99
C ARG A 316 -5.39 1.25 19.33
N GLY A 317 -4.42 1.08 20.21
CA GLY A 317 -4.60 0.34 21.46
C GLY A 317 -5.05 -1.08 21.19
N THR A 318 -6.22 -1.46 21.70
CA THR A 318 -6.83 -2.79 21.45
C THR A 318 -7.84 -2.80 20.30
N SER A 319 -8.10 -1.65 19.68
CA SER A 319 -9.01 -1.56 18.53
C SER A 319 -8.23 -1.83 17.24
N ASP A 320 -8.62 -2.91 16.57
CA ASP A 320 -8.07 -3.35 15.30
C ASP A 320 -9.17 -3.50 14.26
N PHE A 321 -9.00 -2.86 13.10
CA PHE A 321 -9.93 -2.89 11.98
C PHE A 321 -9.17 -3.21 10.70
N LYS A 322 -9.58 -4.28 10.02
CA LYS A 322 -9.08 -4.68 8.71
C LYS A 322 -10.26 -5.08 7.85
N LYS A 323 -10.58 -4.25 6.87
CA LYS A 323 -11.77 -4.41 6.04
C LYS A 323 -11.45 -4.26 4.57
N ILE A 324 -12.20 -4.98 3.75
CA ILE A 324 -12.19 -4.83 2.30
C ILE A 324 -13.49 -4.14 1.90
N TYR A 325 -13.37 -3.09 1.10
CA TYR A 325 -14.49 -2.36 0.55
C TYR A 325 -14.57 -2.55 -0.97
N LEU A 326 -15.78 -2.75 -1.45
CA LEU A 326 -16.11 -2.61 -2.85
C LEU A 326 -16.40 -1.14 -3.13
N ILE A 327 -15.66 -0.54 -4.06
CA ILE A 327 -15.87 0.85 -4.47
C ILE A 327 -16.20 0.96 -5.95
N ASN A 328 -16.94 2.02 -6.31
CA ASN A 328 -17.26 2.32 -7.69
C ASN A 328 -17.10 3.81 -7.98
N ILE A 329 -16.32 4.13 -9.02
CA ILE A 329 -16.00 5.51 -9.42
C ILE A 329 -16.93 6.10 -10.48
N ASN A 330 -17.85 5.30 -11.06
CA ASN A 330 -18.59 5.69 -12.26
C ASN A 330 -19.41 6.98 -12.14
N GLN A 331 -19.81 7.35 -10.92
CA GLN A 331 -20.59 8.57 -10.67
C GLN A 331 -19.85 9.56 -9.74
N ALA A 332 -18.59 9.26 -9.43
CA ALA A 332 -17.79 10.14 -8.61
C ALA A 332 -17.42 11.42 -9.37
N THR A 333 -17.44 12.54 -8.68
CA THR A 333 -17.03 13.82 -9.25
C THR A 333 -15.50 13.88 -9.32
N PRO A 334 -14.89 14.11 -10.49
CA PRO A 334 -13.46 14.39 -10.56
C PRO A 334 -13.12 15.64 -9.74
N ILE A 335 -12.05 15.53 -8.94
CA ILE A 335 -11.55 16.61 -8.10
C ILE A 335 -10.14 17.04 -8.54
N ASN A 336 -9.69 18.19 -8.06
CA ASN A 336 -8.33 18.72 -8.25
C ASN A 336 -7.81 19.35 -6.95
N SER A 337 -6.69 20.05 -7.02
CA SER A 337 -6.09 20.77 -5.88
C SER A 337 -6.67 22.17 -5.64
N GLY A 338 -7.70 22.58 -6.41
CA GLY A 338 -8.37 23.88 -6.26
C GLY A 338 -9.26 23.94 -5.01
N LEU A 339 -9.88 25.10 -4.84
CA LEU A 339 -10.83 25.34 -3.74
C LEU A 339 -12.27 25.06 -4.18
N TYR A 340 -13.03 24.46 -3.28
CA TYR A 340 -14.45 24.16 -3.39
C TYR A 340 -15.20 24.96 -2.31
N ASN A 341 -16.00 25.91 -2.70
CA ASN A 341 -16.63 26.86 -1.76
C ASN A 341 -15.61 27.52 -0.81
N GLY A 342 -14.43 27.89 -1.34
CA GLY A 342 -13.35 28.53 -0.57
C GLY A 342 -12.55 27.58 0.34
N LYS A 343 -12.78 26.26 0.29
CA LYS A 343 -12.11 25.23 1.10
C LYS A 343 -11.36 24.23 0.21
N THR A 344 -10.24 23.70 0.72
CA THR A 344 -9.61 22.54 0.10
C THR A 344 -10.47 21.29 0.27
N ILE A 345 -10.21 20.27 -0.50
CA ILE A 345 -10.96 19.00 -0.41
C ILE A 345 -10.88 18.41 1.02
N GLU A 346 -9.71 18.43 1.63
CA GLU A 346 -9.47 17.92 2.98
C GLU A 346 -10.27 18.69 4.04
N ALA A 347 -10.42 20.02 3.84
CA ALA A 347 -11.19 20.87 4.75
C ALA A 347 -12.71 20.70 4.63
N LEU A 348 -13.21 19.94 3.66
CA LEU A 348 -14.61 19.50 3.60
C LEU A 348 -14.91 18.34 4.54
N VAL A 349 -13.88 17.68 5.04
CA VAL A 349 -13.86 16.70 6.13
C VAL A 349 -14.55 15.36 5.81
N ASP A 350 -15.83 15.36 5.39
CA ASP A 350 -16.67 14.17 5.27
C ASP A 350 -17.69 14.26 4.13
N SER A 351 -18.67 13.34 4.12
CA SER A 351 -19.71 13.28 3.08
C SER A 351 -20.58 14.53 3.04
N ALA A 352 -20.93 15.12 4.19
CA ALA A 352 -21.80 16.30 4.24
C ALA A 352 -21.06 17.53 3.69
N GLY A 353 -19.76 17.68 4.00
CA GLY A 353 -18.93 18.73 3.44
C GLY A 353 -18.75 18.58 1.92
N LEU A 354 -18.50 17.38 1.42
CA LEU A 354 -18.41 17.11 -0.02
C LEU A 354 -19.73 17.40 -0.73
N GLU A 355 -20.87 16.97 -0.18
CA GLU A 355 -22.19 17.22 -0.75
C GLU A 355 -22.48 18.72 -0.83
N SER A 356 -22.15 19.49 0.21
CA SER A 356 -22.32 20.96 0.22
C SER A 356 -21.52 21.67 -0.87
N ALA A 357 -20.43 21.04 -1.34
CA ALA A 357 -19.60 21.52 -2.44
C ALA A 357 -19.97 20.91 -3.81
N GLY A 358 -21.06 20.14 -3.88
CA GLY A 358 -21.52 19.48 -5.10
C GLY A 358 -20.63 18.30 -5.55
N ILE A 359 -19.80 17.76 -4.65
CA ILE A 359 -18.86 16.68 -4.94
C ILE A 359 -19.45 15.36 -4.49
N LYS A 360 -19.52 14.40 -5.40
CA LYS A 360 -19.88 13.03 -5.12
C LYS A 360 -18.59 12.20 -4.91
N PRO A 361 -18.33 11.67 -3.70
CA PRO A 361 -17.23 10.72 -3.49
C PRO A 361 -17.50 9.41 -4.24
N VAL A 362 -16.50 8.54 -4.31
CA VAL A 362 -16.69 7.17 -4.80
C VAL A 362 -17.73 6.44 -3.94
N LYS A 363 -18.57 5.64 -4.57
CA LYS A 363 -19.48 4.76 -3.83
C LYS A 363 -18.65 3.71 -3.09
N LYS A 364 -18.96 3.46 -1.82
CA LYS A 364 -18.25 2.53 -0.95
C LYS A 364 -19.24 1.61 -0.24
N GLN A 365 -18.97 0.32 -0.27
CA GLN A 365 -19.75 -0.72 0.41
C GLN A 365 -18.83 -1.73 1.05
N LEU A 366 -19.10 -2.12 2.29
CA LEU A 366 -18.34 -3.20 2.95
C LEU A 366 -18.49 -4.48 2.13
N PHE A 367 -17.36 -5.08 1.76
CA PHE A 367 -17.29 -6.36 1.06
C PHE A 367 -16.95 -7.49 2.03
N MET A 368 -15.95 -7.28 2.90
CA MET A 368 -15.46 -8.28 3.84
C MET A 368 -14.82 -7.63 5.07
N ASP A 369 -15.11 -8.16 6.25
CA ASP A 369 -14.33 -7.88 7.46
C ASP A 369 -13.31 -9.02 7.62
N LEU A 370 -12.02 -8.71 7.52
CA LEU A 370 -10.95 -9.72 7.53
C LEU A 370 -10.86 -10.42 8.87
N LEU A 371 -10.95 -9.69 9.98
CA LEU A 371 -10.85 -10.26 11.32
C LEU A 371 -12.03 -11.20 11.60
N ALA A 372 -13.24 -10.83 11.18
CA ALA A 372 -14.43 -11.67 11.32
C ALA A 372 -14.38 -12.92 10.43
N ASN A 373 -13.54 -12.94 9.39
CA ASN A 373 -13.39 -14.04 8.43
C ASN A 373 -12.05 -14.78 8.56
N GLY A 374 -11.42 -14.74 9.75
CA GLY A 374 -10.28 -15.62 10.09
C GLY A 374 -8.91 -15.04 9.77
N TRP A 375 -8.77 -13.73 9.54
CA TRP A 375 -7.46 -13.07 9.53
C TRP A 375 -6.85 -13.16 10.93
N PRO A 376 -5.64 -13.72 11.07
CA PRO A 376 -5.00 -13.83 12.37
C PRO A 376 -4.67 -12.45 12.97
N SER A 377 -5.06 -12.22 14.22
CA SER A 377 -4.84 -10.94 14.90
C SER A 377 -3.36 -10.57 15.10
N VAL A 378 -2.46 -11.55 14.99
CA VAL A 378 -1.02 -11.33 15.06
C VAL A 378 -0.43 -10.79 13.75
N TYR A 379 -1.19 -10.81 12.65
CA TYR A 379 -0.79 -10.24 11.36
C TYR A 379 -1.23 -8.78 11.33
N GLU A 380 -0.28 -7.89 11.63
CA GLU A 380 -0.58 -6.47 11.82
C GLU A 380 -1.08 -5.78 10.55
N LYS A 381 -0.46 -6.07 9.40
CA LYS A 381 -0.71 -5.38 8.15
C LYS A 381 -1.32 -6.30 7.09
N ALA A 382 -2.52 -5.98 6.63
CA ALA A 382 -3.10 -6.56 5.43
C ALA A 382 -2.72 -5.67 4.24
N GLU A 383 -1.78 -6.11 3.41
CA GLU A 383 -1.27 -5.40 2.25
C GLU A 383 -1.25 -6.36 1.05
N GLY A 384 -1.48 -5.83 -0.15
CA GLY A 384 -1.56 -6.63 -1.37
C GLY A 384 -2.81 -7.49 -1.49
N ILE A 385 -3.76 -7.04 -2.29
CA ILE A 385 -4.98 -7.79 -2.61
C ILE A 385 -5.03 -8.18 -4.08
N SER A 386 -5.34 -9.44 -4.34
CA SER A 386 -5.43 -10.01 -5.69
C SER A 386 -6.74 -10.77 -5.90
N ILE A 387 -7.39 -10.56 -7.03
CA ILE A 387 -8.56 -11.34 -7.45
C ILE A 387 -8.09 -12.46 -8.35
N ILE A 388 -8.23 -13.71 -7.89
CA ILE A 388 -7.90 -14.92 -8.67
C ILE A 388 -8.99 -15.21 -9.69
N ASN A 389 -10.25 -15.14 -9.23
CA ASN A 389 -11.46 -15.30 -10.04
C ASN A 389 -12.67 -14.71 -9.29
N ASP A 390 -13.88 -14.86 -9.81
CA ASP A 390 -15.10 -14.32 -9.20
C ASP A 390 -15.43 -14.86 -7.81
N SER A 391 -14.83 -15.97 -7.43
CA SER A 391 -15.07 -16.69 -6.17
C SER A 391 -13.84 -16.87 -5.29
N THR A 392 -12.71 -16.25 -5.63
CA THR A 392 -11.47 -16.43 -4.88
C THR A 392 -10.62 -15.18 -4.91
N ILE A 393 -10.17 -14.73 -3.73
CA ILE A 393 -9.20 -13.64 -3.55
C ILE A 393 -8.00 -14.14 -2.75
N ALA A 394 -6.87 -13.47 -2.92
CA ALA A 394 -5.67 -13.65 -2.13
C ALA A 394 -5.23 -12.32 -1.52
N ILE A 395 -4.70 -12.37 -0.30
CA ILE A 395 -4.21 -11.19 0.43
C ILE A 395 -2.85 -11.54 1.01
N CYS A 396 -1.83 -10.73 0.77
CA CYS A 396 -0.56 -10.88 1.45
C CYS A 396 -0.46 -9.98 2.69
N MET A 397 0.44 -10.36 3.56
CA MET A 397 0.74 -9.68 4.81
C MET A 397 2.20 -9.20 4.74
N ASP A 398 2.39 -7.89 4.89
CA ASP A 398 3.71 -7.34 5.16
C ASP A 398 4.11 -7.65 6.61
N ASN A 399 5.28 -8.26 6.77
CA ASN A 399 5.82 -8.65 8.07
C ASN A 399 6.95 -7.73 8.56
N ASP A 400 7.16 -6.57 7.92
CA ASP A 400 8.30 -5.68 8.24
C ASP A 400 9.64 -6.46 8.34
N TYR A 401 9.85 -7.45 7.47
CA TYR A 401 11.00 -8.37 7.51
C TYR A 401 11.14 -9.17 8.82
N GLY A 402 10.04 -9.39 9.55
CA GLY A 402 9.98 -10.15 10.79
C GLY A 402 10.51 -9.39 12.01
N GLN A 403 10.38 -8.08 12.03
CA GLN A 403 10.80 -7.24 13.14
C GLN A 403 9.76 -6.17 13.51
N VAL A 404 9.91 -5.60 14.67
CA VAL A 404 9.23 -4.37 15.09
C VAL A 404 10.28 -3.32 15.49
N SER A 405 9.84 -2.06 15.55
CA SER A 405 10.68 -0.93 15.94
C SER A 405 11.46 -1.20 17.23
N PRO A 406 12.73 -0.76 17.30
CA PRO A 406 13.58 -1.04 18.45
C PRO A 406 13.05 -0.38 19.71
N LYS A 407 13.42 -0.96 20.84
CA LYS A 407 13.30 -0.36 22.15
C LYS A 407 14.41 0.69 22.36
N GLU A 408 14.59 1.17 23.60
CA GLU A 408 15.56 2.20 23.95
C GLU A 408 17.03 1.88 23.55
N ASP A 409 17.39 0.61 23.45
CA ASP A 409 18.71 0.15 23.01
C ASP A 409 18.93 0.26 21.49
N GLY A 410 17.88 0.57 20.73
CA GLY A 410 17.92 0.66 19.26
C GLY A 410 18.15 -0.67 18.55
N ILE A 411 17.94 -1.79 19.21
CA ILE A 411 18.02 -3.12 18.62
C ILE A 411 16.65 -3.51 18.08
N PRO A 412 16.50 -3.84 16.80
CA PRO A 412 15.23 -4.36 16.27
C PRO A 412 14.78 -5.57 17.08
N THR A 413 13.48 -5.70 17.31
CA THR A 413 12.91 -6.85 18.00
C THR A 413 12.33 -7.80 16.96
N ALA A 414 12.85 -9.05 16.92
CA ALA A 414 12.33 -10.09 16.04
C ALA A 414 10.91 -10.48 16.45
N THR A 415 10.00 -10.55 15.49
CA THR A 415 8.63 -11.06 15.70
C THR A 415 8.53 -12.56 15.51
N ASN A 416 9.47 -13.15 14.75
CA ASN A 416 9.43 -14.54 14.25
C ASN A 416 8.19 -14.84 13.38
N ILE A 417 7.58 -13.80 12.81
CA ILE A 417 6.48 -13.91 11.87
C ILE A 417 7.03 -13.74 10.46
N ASN A 418 6.84 -14.74 9.61
CA ASN A 418 7.19 -14.68 8.20
C ASN A 418 6.15 -13.84 7.42
N SER A 419 6.43 -13.51 6.16
CA SER A 419 5.39 -13.03 5.26
C SER A 419 4.40 -14.15 4.96
N HIS A 420 3.12 -13.81 4.93
CA HIS A 420 2.01 -14.73 4.70
C HIS A 420 1.20 -14.31 3.47
N LEU A 421 0.55 -15.30 2.84
CA LEU A 421 -0.45 -15.10 1.80
C LEU A 421 -1.67 -15.96 2.14
N LEU A 422 -2.81 -15.29 2.38
CA LEU A 422 -4.06 -15.91 2.75
C LEU A 422 -5.01 -15.95 1.55
N VAL A 423 -5.59 -17.11 1.27
CA VAL A 423 -6.55 -17.31 0.18
C VAL A 423 -7.93 -17.51 0.76
N TYR A 424 -8.90 -16.72 0.27
CA TYR A 424 -10.29 -16.75 0.70
C TYR A 424 -11.21 -17.21 -0.43
N GLY A 425 -12.14 -18.10 -0.10
CA GLY A 425 -13.24 -18.51 -0.96
C GLY A 425 -14.48 -17.66 -0.70
N LEU A 426 -15.09 -17.19 -1.78
CA LEU A 426 -16.28 -16.35 -1.79
C LEU A 426 -17.46 -17.16 -2.30
N MET A 427 -18.51 -17.33 -1.49
CA MET A 427 -19.68 -18.13 -1.84
C MET A 427 -20.93 -17.26 -2.06
N ASN A 428 -21.82 -17.73 -2.90
CA ASN A 428 -23.16 -17.15 -3.10
C ASN A 428 -23.13 -15.64 -3.41
N ALA A 429 -23.78 -14.83 -2.59
CA ALA A 429 -23.89 -13.38 -2.75
C ALA A 429 -22.56 -12.63 -2.55
N ASN A 430 -21.54 -13.29 -1.99
CA ASN A 430 -20.20 -12.70 -1.79
C ASN A 430 -19.27 -12.85 -3.00
N LYS A 431 -19.70 -13.54 -4.07
CA LYS A 431 -18.94 -13.57 -5.30
C LYS A 431 -18.75 -12.18 -5.87
N ILE A 432 -17.59 -11.94 -6.49
CA ILE A 432 -17.24 -10.65 -7.07
C ILE A 432 -18.12 -10.38 -8.29
N PRO A 433 -18.96 -9.35 -8.28
CA PRO A 433 -19.87 -9.06 -9.37
C PRO A 433 -19.10 -8.50 -10.58
N ASN A 434 -19.48 -8.95 -11.78
CA ASN A 434 -18.97 -8.40 -13.05
C ASN A 434 -17.43 -8.38 -13.16
N PHE A 435 -16.76 -9.37 -12.56
CA PHE A 435 -15.32 -9.50 -12.64
C PHE A 435 -14.85 -9.66 -14.09
N LYS A 436 -13.93 -8.80 -14.49
CA LYS A 436 -13.23 -8.88 -15.77
C LYS A 436 -11.73 -8.84 -15.47
N ALA A 437 -11.07 -9.97 -15.60
CA ALA A 437 -9.62 -10.02 -15.45
C ALA A 437 -8.95 -9.00 -16.39
N SER A 438 -7.97 -8.25 -15.86
CA SER A 438 -7.07 -7.50 -16.72
C SER A 438 -6.38 -8.52 -17.64
N LYS A 439 -6.39 -8.27 -18.95
CA LYS A 439 -5.76 -9.18 -19.93
C LYS A 439 -4.25 -8.99 -19.87
N THR A 440 -3.61 -9.56 -18.89
CA THR A 440 -2.16 -9.75 -18.90
C THR A 440 -1.85 -10.95 -19.78
N THR A 441 -1.33 -10.71 -20.94
CA THR A 441 -0.67 -11.76 -21.73
C THR A 441 0.68 -12.03 -21.08
N LEU A 442 0.85 -13.21 -20.48
CA LEU A 442 2.17 -13.76 -20.22
C LEU A 442 2.91 -13.79 -21.56
N ASN A 443 3.86 -12.88 -21.78
CA ASN A 443 4.87 -13.13 -22.78
C ASN A 443 5.68 -14.36 -22.31
N GLN A 444 5.49 -15.48 -22.99
CA GLN A 444 6.25 -16.71 -22.82
C GLN A 444 7.69 -16.48 -23.29
N GLY A 445 8.44 -15.64 -22.62
CA GLY A 445 9.75 -15.23 -23.10
C GLY A 445 10.76 -14.88 -22.02
N ILE A 446 10.48 -15.15 -20.75
CA ILE A 446 11.51 -15.07 -19.72
C ILE A 446 11.93 -16.50 -19.37
N THR A 447 12.71 -17.10 -20.25
CA THR A 447 13.51 -18.30 -19.95
C THR A 447 14.89 -17.84 -19.54
N GLY A 448 15.35 -18.27 -18.39
CA GLY A 448 16.73 -18.20 -17.94
C GLY A 448 16.94 -17.42 -16.68
#